data_d13013a1ff4f24d89adabd20176ecb00
#
_entry.id   d13013a1ff4f24d89adabd20176ecb00
#
_cell.length_a   1.000
_cell.length_b   1.000
_cell.length_c   1.000
_cell.angle_alpha   90.00
_cell.angle_beta   90.00
_cell.angle_gamma   90.00
#
_symmetry.space_group_name_H-M   'P 1'
#
loop_
_entity.id
_entity.type
_entity.pdbx_description
1 polymer ?
#
loop_
_entity_poly.entity_id
_entity_poly.type
_entity_poly.pdbx_seq_one_letter_code
_entity_poly.pdbx_strand_id
1 'polypeptide(L)' 'MTREFEKKFYINILTDTIRIFENEDDITSNYYDCWCYLNEIIDTVSDNASNWLLNKLYEDRDYCQNKYLTFKGLK' A
#
# COMPACT_ATOMS: atom_id res chain seq x y z
N MET A 1 -8.32 -5.50 16.42
CA MET A 1 -7.80 -6.66 15.64
C MET A 1 -6.72 -7.36 16.44
N THR A 2 -6.64 -8.70 16.33
CA THR A 2 -5.53 -9.43 16.92
C THR A 2 -4.30 -9.32 16.03
N ARG A 3 -3.11 -9.58 16.58
CA ARG A 3 -1.87 -9.53 15.82
C ARG A 3 -1.86 -10.59 14.70
N GLU A 4 -2.39 -11.77 14.95
CA GLU A 4 -2.46 -12.81 13.93
C GLU A 4 -3.37 -12.42 12.78
N PHE A 5 -4.52 -11.84 13.10
CA PHE A 5 -5.43 -11.33 12.08
C PHE A 5 -4.74 -10.23 11.25
N GLU A 6 -4.06 -9.31 11.91
CA GLU A 6 -3.37 -8.21 11.23
C GLU A 6 -2.26 -8.70 10.31
N LYS A 7 -1.52 -9.73 10.72
CA LYS A 7 -0.49 -10.33 9.87
C LYS A 7 -1.08 -10.92 8.60
N LYS A 8 -2.18 -11.67 8.74
CA LYS A 8 -2.87 -12.26 7.59
C LYS A 8 -3.45 -11.18 6.68
N PHE A 9 -4.04 -10.17 7.29
CA PHE A 9 -4.60 -9.03 6.58
C PHE A 9 -3.52 -8.32 5.77
N TYR A 10 -2.37 -8.06 6.39
CA TYR A 10 -1.25 -7.40 5.73
C TYR A 10 -0.70 -8.24 4.58
N ILE A 11 -0.60 -9.57 4.76
CA ILE A 11 -0.17 -10.47 3.68
C ILE A 11 -1.12 -10.36 2.48
N ASN A 12 -2.42 -10.31 2.74
CA ASN A 12 -3.42 -10.15 1.67
C ASN A 12 -3.24 -8.81 0.94
N ILE A 13 -2.95 -7.75 1.67
CA ILE A 13 -2.68 -6.43 1.08
C ILE A 13 -1.44 -6.50 0.18
N LEU A 14 -0.36 -7.13 0.66
CA LEU A 14 0.85 -7.29 -0.16
C LEU A 14 0.58 -8.11 -1.42
N THR A 15 -0.23 -9.15 -1.30
CA THR A 15 -0.63 -9.96 -2.45
C THR A 15 -1.39 -9.13 -3.48
N ASP A 16 -2.29 -8.26 -3.01
CA ASP A 16 -3.04 -7.38 -3.90
C ASP A 16 -2.14 -6.37 -4.60
N THR A 17 -1.13 -5.83 -3.90
CA THR A 17 -0.18 -4.91 -4.53
C THR A 17 0.66 -5.61 -5.58
N ILE A 18 1.07 -6.85 -5.33
CA ILE A 18 1.79 -7.65 -6.32
C ILE A 18 0.94 -7.84 -7.58
N ARG A 19 -0.35 -8.12 -7.42
CA ARG A 19 -1.27 -8.27 -8.56
C ARG A 19 -1.38 -7.00 -9.38
N ILE A 20 -1.38 -5.84 -8.74
CA ILE A 20 -1.39 -4.57 -9.46
C ILE A 20 -0.17 -4.48 -10.38
N PHE A 21 1.03 -4.84 -9.87
CA PHE A 21 2.25 -4.82 -10.68
C PHE A 21 2.25 -5.88 -11.78
N GLU A 22 1.56 -6.99 -11.59
CA GLU A 22 1.48 -8.04 -12.61
C GLU A 22 0.55 -7.68 -13.76
N ASN A 23 -0.48 -6.87 -13.49
CA ASN A 23 -1.53 -6.59 -14.46
C ASN A 23 -1.28 -5.35 -15.31
N GLU A 24 -0.31 -4.52 -14.96
CA GLU A 24 -0.02 -3.28 -15.66
C GLU A 24 1.39 -3.32 -16.24
N ASP A 25 1.53 -2.80 -17.47
CA ASP A 25 2.84 -2.68 -18.10
C ASP A 25 3.56 -1.38 -17.75
N ASP A 26 2.81 -0.35 -17.35
CA ASP A 26 3.36 0.95 -17.00
C ASP A 26 3.66 1.01 -15.50
N ILE A 27 4.95 1.00 -15.17
CA ILE A 27 5.40 0.99 -13.76
C ILE A 27 4.96 2.24 -13.01
N THR A 28 4.86 3.39 -13.69
CA THR A 28 4.38 4.63 -13.05
C THR A 28 2.92 4.47 -12.61
N SER A 29 2.08 3.94 -13.50
CA SER A 29 0.68 3.66 -13.15
C SER A 29 0.58 2.63 -12.04
N ASN A 30 1.45 1.62 -12.03
CA ASN A 30 1.46 0.61 -10.97
C ASN A 30 1.69 1.25 -9.60
N TYR A 31 2.67 2.13 -9.48
CA TYR A 31 2.94 2.81 -8.21
C TYR A 31 1.80 3.75 -7.81
N TYR A 32 1.19 4.42 -8.77
CA TYR A 32 0.03 5.28 -8.50
C TYR A 32 -1.14 4.45 -7.95
N ASP A 33 -1.46 3.33 -8.60
CA ASP A 33 -2.56 2.46 -8.20
C ASP A 33 -2.32 1.87 -6.82
N CYS A 34 -1.08 1.45 -6.53
CA CYS A 34 -0.73 0.95 -5.19
C CYS A 34 -0.86 2.04 -4.14
N TRP A 35 -0.42 3.25 -4.44
CA TRP A 35 -0.56 4.39 -3.54
C TRP A 35 -2.03 4.64 -3.20
N CYS A 36 -2.90 4.71 -4.20
CA CYS A 36 -4.33 4.90 -3.99
C CYS A 36 -4.96 3.76 -3.21
N TYR A 37 -4.61 2.52 -3.55
CA TYR A 37 -5.10 1.34 -2.86
C TYR A 37 -4.73 1.37 -1.37
N LEU A 38 -3.47 1.66 -1.06
CA LEU A 38 -2.99 1.70 0.32
C LEU A 38 -3.64 2.85 1.11
N ASN A 39 -3.87 4.01 0.48
CA ASN A 39 -4.61 5.10 1.12
C ASN A 39 -6.02 4.69 1.51
N GLU A 40 -6.73 3.98 0.62
CA GLU A 40 -8.07 3.48 0.92
C GLU A 40 -8.07 2.50 2.08
N ILE A 41 -7.10 1.58 2.09
CA ILE A 41 -6.97 0.61 3.19
C ILE A 41 -6.71 1.32 4.51
N ILE A 42 -5.80 2.30 4.54
CA ILE A 42 -5.49 3.06 5.74
C ILE A 42 -6.74 3.76 6.27
N ASP A 43 -7.49 4.43 5.40
CA ASP A 43 -8.72 5.11 5.79
C ASP A 43 -9.75 4.13 6.37
N THR A 44 -9.84 2.94 5.78
CA THR A 44 -10.81 1.94 6.22
C THR A 44 -10.47 1.37 7.59
N VAL A 45 -9.20 1.15 7.89
CA VAL A 45 -8.79 0.42 9.11
C VAL A 45 -8.22 1.31 10.21
N SER A 46 -8.07 2.61 9.97
CA SER A 46 -7.36 3.51 10.90
C SER A 46 -7.92 3.50 12.31
N ASP A 47 -9.23 3.29 12.47
CA ASP A 47 -9.87 3.29 13.79
C ASP A 47 -9.65 1.98 14.55
N ASN A 48 -9.32 0.90 13.87
CA ASN A 48 -9.26 -0.44 14.46
C ASN A 48 -7.88 -1.07 14.41
N ALA A 49 -7.00 -0.57 13.57
CA ALA A 49 -5.68 -1.15 13.37
C ALA A 49 -4.71 -0.75 14.48
N SER A 50 -3.82 -1.68 14.84
CA SER A 50 -2.74 -1.38 15.77
C SER A 50 -1.70 -0.46 15.12
N ASN A 51 -0.84 0.13 15.94
CA ASN A 51 0.26 0.93 15.43
C ASN A 51 1.20 0.12 14.53
N TRP A 52 1.38 -1.17 14.83
CA TRP A 52 2.19 -2.05 14.00
C TRP A 52 1.66 -2.11 12.56
N LEU A 53 0.36 -2.34 12.41
CA LEU A 53 -0.25 -2.43 11.08
C LEU A 53 -0.25 -1.08 10.39
N LEU A 54 -0.64 -0.02 11.08
CA LEU A 54 -0.66 1.33 10.51
C LEU A 54 0.72 1.75 10.03
N ASN A 55 1.77 1.48 10.83
CA ASN A 55 3.13 1.82 10.44
C ASN A 55 3.56 1.08 9.18
N LYS A 56 3.22 -0.21 9.07
CA LYS A 56 3.50 -0.99 7.87
C LYS A 56 2.83 -0.40 6.63
N LEU A 57 1.54 -0.04 6.77
CA LEU A 57 0.77 0.53 5.67
C LEU A 57 1.30 1.91 5.27
N TYR A 58 1.66 2.75 6.24
CA TYR A 58 2.23 4.06 5.96
C TYR A 58 3.57 3.95 5.24
N GLU A 59 4.45 3.04 5.68
CA GLU A 59 5.73 2.81 5.03
C GLU A 59 5.55 2.41 3.56
N ASP A 60 4.65 1.47 3.31
CA ASP A 60 4.39 0.99 1.96
C ASP A 60 3.76 2.07 1.09
N ARG A 61 2.79 2.82 1.65
CA ARG A 61 2.17 3.93 0.94
C ARG A 61 3.19 4.99 0.56
N ASP A 62 4.03 5.39 1.51
CA ASP A 62 5.04 6.42 1.28
C ASP A 62 6.06 5.97 0.24
N TYR A 63 6.44 4.69 0.27
CA TYR A 63 7.32 4.12 -0.75
C TYR A 63 6.71 4.25 -2.15
N CYS A 64 5.44 3.85 -2.29
CA CYS A 64 4.75 3.93 -3.59
C CYS A 64 4.58 5.37 -4.05
N GLN A 65 4.22 6.27 -3.14
CA GLN A 65 4.09 7.69 -3.43
C GLN A 65 5.41 8.27 -3.93
N ASN A 66 6.49 8.01 -3.22
CA ASN A 66 7.81 8.53 -3.59
C ASN A 66 8.27 8.00 -4.95
N LYS A 67 8.05 6.72 -5.22
CA LYS A 67 8.40 6.13 -6.51
C LYS A 67 7.56 6.74 -7.64
N TYR A 68 6.26 6.92 -7.41
CA TYR A 68 5.41 7.55 -8.40
C TYR A 68 5.89 8.96 -8.73
N LEU A 69 6.15 9.77 -7.72
CA LEU A 69 6.61 11.15 -7.91
C LEU A 69 7.96 11.21 -8.63
N THR A 70 8.86 10.29 -8.30
CA THR A 70 10.17 10.18 -8.95
C THR A 70 10.02 9.88 -10.43
N PHE A 71 9.18 8.91 -10.79
CA PHE A 71 8.97 8.53 -12.19
C PHE A 71 8.24 9.60 -12.98
N LYS A 72 7.43 10.42 -12.31
CA LYS A 72 6.78 11.57 -12.95
C LYS A 72 7.70 12.79 -13.08
N GLY A 73 8.88 12.75 -12.48
CA GLY A 73 9.79 13.88 -12.49
C GLY A 73 9.37 15.02 -11.57
N LEU A 74 8.51 14.74 -10.57
CA LEU A 74 7.99 15.73 -9.64
C LEU A 74 8.80 15.81 -8.34
N LYS A 75 9.78 14.94 -8.20
CA LYS A 75 10.58 14.89 -6.97
C LYS A 75 12.05 14.59 -7.27
#